data_649338cd93d22b7e2a8b7cb74e890e7f
#
_entry.id   649338cd93d22b7e2a8b7cb74e890e7f
#
_cell.length_a   1.000
_cell.length_b   1.000
_cell.length_c   1.000
_cell.angle_alpha   90.00
_cell.angle_beta   90.00
_cell.angle_gamma   90.00
#
_symmetry.space_group_name_H-M   'P 1'
#
loop_
_entity.id
_entity.type
_entity.pdbx_description
1 polymer ?
#
loop_
_entity_poly.entity_id
_entity_poly.type
_entity_poly.pdbx_seq_one_letter_code
_entity_poly.pdbx_strand_id
1 'polypeptide(L)'
;EKPKKEEQPDASLDESEVIPISSGSGFFVNNDGYIVSNYHVVEMCQYVGASVEGDLLNVKVIASDITNDLIIGKVEELSNNGFLALSSDGAFLGDNVIAAGFPLAGTLSDNLKVTRGIVSSMSGMENNYSEYQIDAAVQSGNSGGPLIDASGNVVGVVVSQLNKYAILQQREIIPENVNFAVKSQNVGVFLSANNI
;
A
#
# COMPACT_ATOMS: atom_id res chain seq x y z
N GLU A 1 0.44 -47.55 0.15
CA GLU A 1 -0.57 -46.49 0.42
C GLU A 1 0.03 -45.13 0.08
N LYS A 2 -0.57 -44.45 -0.90
CA LYS A 2 -0.19 -43.07 -1.26
C LYS A 2 -0.88 -42.13 -0.30
N PRO A 3 -0.20 -41.07 0.20
CA PRO A 3 -0.85 -40.07 1.03
C PRO A 3 -1.94 -39.35 0.22
N LYS A 4 -3.15 -39.25 0.81
CA LYS A 4 -4.25 -38.45 0.28
C LYS A 4 -3.81 -36.99 0.27
N LYS A 5 -3.91 -36.35 -0.92
CA LYS A 5 -3.91 -34.89 -1.03
C LYS A 5 -5.09 -34.38 -0.21
N GLU A 6 -4.82 -33.56 0.80
CA GLU A 6 -5.84 -32.74 1.42
C GLU A 6 -6.28 -31.70 0.38
N GLU A 7 -7.51 -31.85 -0.10
CA GLU A 7 -8.21 -30.81 -0.84
C GLU A 7 -8.42 -29.65 0.10
N GLN A 8 -7.82 -28.51 -0.19
CA GLN A 8 -8.21 -27.24 0.43
C GLN A 8 -9.68 -26.99 0.06
N PRO A 9 -10.52 -26.59 1.01
CA PRO A 9 -11.92 -26.26 0.70
C PRO A 9 -11.94 -25.06 -0.23
N ASP A 10 -12.58 -25.24 -1.38
CA ASP A 10 -13.02 -24.19 -2.27
C ASP A 10 -14.14 -23.43 -1.52
N ALA A 11 -13.72 -22.48 -0.68
CA ALA A 11 -14.62 -21.64 0.06
C ALA A 11 -14.97 -20.44 -0.81
N SER A 12 -16.01 -20.57 -1.61
CA SER A 12 -16.81 -19.41 -2.01
C SER A 12 -17.37 -18.79 -0.72
N LEU A 13 -16.64 -17.81 -0.18
CA LEU A 13 -17.13 -17.05 0.98
C LEU A 13 -18.41 -16.35 0.58
N ASP A 14 -19.47 -16.54 1.35
CA ASP A 14 -20.66 -15.72 1.23
C ASP A 14 -20.25 -14.29 1.63
N GLU A 15 -20.30 -13.35 0.68
CA GLU A 15 -19.89 -11.95 0.89
C GLU A 15 -20.66 -11.30 2.05
N SER A 16 -21.84 -11.82 2.40
CA SER A 16 -22.65 -11.37 3.53
C SER A 16 -22.06 -11.72 4.90
N GLU A 17 -21.07 -12.63 4.98
CA GLU A 17 -20.40 -13.04 6.22
C GLU A 17 -19.04 -12.37 6.40
N VAL A 18 -18.53 -11.62 5.39
CA VAL A 18 -17.24 -10.93 5.47
C VAL A 18 -17.38 -9.62 6.24
N ILE A 19 -16.73 -9.55 7.40
CA ILE A 19 -16.70 -8.33 8.22
C ILE A 19 -15.40 -7.58 7.87
N PRO A 20 -15.49 -6.35 7.29
CA PRO A 20 -14.31 -5.53 7.04
C PRO A 20 -13.63 -5.12 8.35
N ILE A 21 -12.38 -5.51 8.56
CA ILE A 21 -11.60 -5.19 9.76
C ILE A 21 -10.51 -4.15 9.48
N SER A 22 -10.11 -4.01 8.22
CA SER A 22 -9.12 -3.06 7.76
C SER A 22 -9.44 -2.61 6.34
N SER A 23 -8.98 -1.43 5.96
CA SER A 23 -9.03 -0.92 4.60
C SER A 23 -7.77 -0.12 4.28
N GLY A 24 -7.39 -0.15 3.00
CA GLY A 24 -6.23 0.56 2.50
C GLY A 24 -6.30 0.75 1.01
N SER A 25 -5.19 1.15 0.42
CA SER A 25 -4.99 1.30 -1.01
C SER A 25 -3.94 0.32 -1.51
N GLY A 26 -3.91 0.11 -2.80
CA GLY A 26 -2.86 -0.63 -3.49
C GLY A 26 -2.77 -0.18 -4.93
N PHE A 27 -1.77 -0.65 -5.64
CA PHE A 27 -1.62 -0.38 -7.07
C PHE A 27 -0.97 -1.57 -7.77
N PHE A 28 -1.32 -1.76 -9.03
CA PHE A 28 -0.71 -2.79 -9.87
C PHE A 28 0.69 -2.37 -10.31
N VAL A 29 1.62 -3.33 -10.29
CA VAL A 29 3.03 -3.14 -10.67
C VAL A 29 3.38 -3.80 -12.00
N ASN A 30 2.49 -4.61 -12.55
CA ASN A 30 2.60 -5.19 -13.90
C ASN A 30 1.23 -5.57 -14.46
N ASN A 31 1.22 -6.06 -15.73
CA ASN A 31 -0.01 -6.48 -16.41
C ASN A 31 -0.52 -7.86 -15.98
N ASP A 32 0.21 -8.56 -15.13
CA ASP A 32 -0.13 -9.92 -14.69
C ASP A 32 -1.00 -9.91 -13.41
N GLY A 33 -1.48 -8.75 -12.95
CA GLY A 33 -2.33 -8.61 -11.77
C GLY A 33 -1.58 -8.65 -10.44
N TYR A 34 -0.26 -8.40 -10.42
CA TYR A 34 0.46 -8.20 -9.16
C TYR A 34 0.23 -6.80 -8.62
N ILE A 35 -0.11 -6.74 -7.34
CA ILE A 35 -0.33 -5.48 -6.61
C ILE A 35 0.65 -5.33 -5.46
N VAL A 36 0.94 -4.09 -5.12
CA VAL A 36 1.69 -3.70 -3.91
C VAL A 36 0.75 -2.93 -2.98
N SER A 37 0.88 -3.20 -1.68
CA SER A 37 0.23 -2.47 -0.61
C SER A 37 1.09 -2.53 0.66
N ASN A 38 0.62 -1.97 1.79
CA ASN A 38 1.28 -2.12 3.08
C ASN A 38 0.90 -3.43 3.78
N TYR A 39 1.85 -3.98 4.55
CA TYR A 39 1.64 -5.17 5.37
C TYR A 39 0.59 -4.94 6.45
N HIS A 40 0.65 -3.83 7.18
CA HIS A 40 -0.29 -3.52 8.26
C HIS A 40 -1.76 -3.42 7.79
N VAL A 41 -2.00 -3.21 6.49
CA VAL A 41 -3.36 -3.20 5.92
C VAL A 41 -3.98 -4.59 5.94
N VAL A 42 -3.15 -5.65 5.83
CA VAL A 42 -3.62 -7.03 5.64
C VAL A 42 -3.25 -7.97 6.79
N GLU A 43 -2.38 -7.58 7.73
CA GLU A 43 -1.79 -8.46 8.76
C GLU A 43 -2.81 -9.19 9.62
N MET A 44 -3.99 -8.59 9.86
CA MET A 44 -5.05 -9.17 10.69
C MET A 44 -6.15 -9.84 9.85
N CYS A 45 -6.02 -9.83 8.50
CA CYS A 45 -7.05 -10.30 7.60
C CYS A 45 -6.92 -11.81 7.35
N GLN A 46 -8.04 -12.54 7.46
CA GLN A 46 -8.14 -13.92 6.98
C GLN A 46 -8.40 -13.96 5.46
N TYR A 47 -9.01 -12.92 4.93
CA TYR A 47 -9.33 -12.73 3.53
C TYR A 47 -8.91 -11.32 3.11
N VAL A 48 -8.29 -11.21 1.94
CA VAL A 48 -7.91 -9.92 1.36
C VAL A 48 -8.62 -9.77 0.02
N GLY A 49 -9.42 -8.71 -0.11
CA GLY A 49 -10.08 -8.35 -1.35
C GLY A 49 -9.59 -7.01 -1.88
N ALA A 50 -9.59 -6.85 -3.20
CA ALA A 50 -9.38 -5.57 -3.87
C ALA A 50 -10.63 -5.17 -4.64
N SER A 51 -11.11 -3.95 -4.44
CA SER A 51 -12.15 -3.38 -5.30
C SER A 51 -11.49 -2.80 -6.54
N VAL A 52 -11.79 -3.39 -7.69
CA VAL A 52 -11.27 -2.98 -9.00
C VAL A 52 -12.47 -2.70 -9.91
N GLU A 53 -12.61 -1.44 -10.34
CA GLU A 53 -13.73 -0.98 -11.18
C GLU A 53 -15.14 -1.28 -10.60
N GLY A 54 -15.23 -1.47 -9.28
CA GLY A 54 -16.48 -1.77 -8.57
C GLY A 54 -16.67 -3.25 -8.23
N ASP A 55 -15.88 -4.13 -8.80
CA ASP A 55 -15.91 -5.56 -8.48
C ASP A 55 -14.94 -5.86 -7.32
N LEU A 56 -15.36 -6.69 -6.37
CA LEU A 56 -14.54 -7.18 -5.28
C LEU A 56 -13.83 -8.47 -5.71
N LEU A 57 -12.53 -8.40 -5.95
CA LEU A 57 -11.71 -9.50 -6.41
C LEU A 57 -10.83 -10.04 -5.29
N ASN A 58 -10.63 -11.36 -5.26
CA ASN A 58 -9.77 -11.99 -4.28
C ASN A 58 -8.30 -11.66 -4.53
N VAL A 59 -7.59 -11.32 -3.46
CA VAL A 59 -6.14 -11.06 -3.49
C VAL A 59 -5.42 -12.14 -2.71
N LYS A 60 -4.63 -12.93 -3.40
CA LYS A 60 -3.72 -13.88 -2.78
C LYS A 60 -2.43 -13.15 -2.37
N VAL A 61 -2.14 -13.08 -1.09
CA VAL A 61 -0.86 -12.55 -0.61
C VAL A 61 0.26 -13.53 -0.99
N ILE A 62 1.21 -13.07 -1.80
CA ILE A 62 2.34 -13.86 -2.32
C ILE A 62 3.55 -13.75 -1.40
N ALA A 63 3.85 -12.53 -0.93
CA ALA A 63 4.98 -12.25 -0.06
C ALA A 63 4.69 -11.05 0.84
N SER A 64 5.40 -11.02 1.99
CA SER A 64 5.32 -9.92 2.97
C SER A 64 6.72 -9.52 3.42
N ASP A 65 6.99 -8.23 3.44
CA ASP A 65 8.16 -7.61 4.07
C ASP A 65 7.69 -6.79 5.27
N ILE A 66 7.73 -7.41 6.45
CA ILE A 66 7.27 -6.81 7.71
C ILE A 66 8.16 -5.62 8.08
N THR A 67 9.45 -5.67 7.76
CA THR A 67 10.42 -4.63 8.11
C THR A 67 10.16 -3.33 7.36
N ASN A 68 9.81 -3.44 6.07
CA ASN A 68 9.49 -2.29 5.22
C ASN A 68 7.99 -2.05 5.10
N ASP A 69 7.15 -2.78 5.85
CA ASP A 69 5.69 -2.66 5.81
C ASP A 69 5.11 -2.81 4.39
N LEU A 70 5.54 -3.84 3.65
CA LEU A 70 5.11 -4.09 2.28
C LEU A 70 4.49 -5.47 2.12
N ILE A 71 3.52 -5.59 1.20
CA ILE A 71 3.06 -6.88 0.67
C ILE A 71 3.07 -6.87 -0.86
N ILE A 72 3.23 -8.06 -1.42
CA ILE A 72 2.90 -8.36 -2.81
C ILE A 72 1.66 -9.25 -2.79
N GLY A 73 0.61 -8.80 -3.44
CA GLY A 73 -0.61 -9.57 -3.69
C GLY A 73 -0.74 -9.94 -5.17
N LYS A 74 -1.56 -10.94 -5.46
CA LYS A 74 -1.91 -11.39 -6.82
C LYS A 74 -3.43 -11.46 -6.94
N VAL A 75 -3.97 -10.81 -7.93
CA VAL A 75 -5.36 -10.96 -8.40
C VAL A 75 -5.32 -11.87 -9.62
N GLU A 76 -5.73 -13.14 -9.45
CA GLU A 76 -5.54 -14.18 -10.49
C GLU A 76 -6.46 -13.98 -11.69
N GLU A 77 -7.60 -13.34 -11.50
CA GLU A 77 -8.63 -13.12 -12.52
C GLU A 77 -8.34 -11.92 -13.42
N LEU A 78 -7.28 -11.14 -13.11
CA LEU A 78 -6.92 -9.94 -13.87
C LEU A 78 -5.71 -10.15 -14.75
N SER A 79 -5.85 -9.73 -16.00
CA SER A 79 -4.77 -9.57 -16.97
C SER A 79 -4.99 -8.31 -17.81
N ASN A 80 -3.93 -7.65 -18.23
CA ASN A 80 -3.97 -6.38 -18.98
C ASN A 80 -4.66 -5.21 -18.24
N ASN A 81 -4.54 -5.18 -16.93
CA ASN A 81 -5.21 -4.22 -16.04
C ASN A 81 -4.56 -2.83 -16.01
N GLY A 82 -3.50 -2.61 -16.77
CA GLY A 82 -2.66 -1.44 -16.62
C GLY A 82 -1.87 -1.48 -15.29
N PHE A 83 -0.78 -0.76 -15.22
CA PHE A 83 0.07 -0.71 -14.02
C PHE A 83 0.81 0.63 -13.92
N LEU A 84 1.37 0.92 -12.75
CA LEU A 84 2.25 2.04 -12.52
C LEU A 84 3.71 1.56 -12.52
N ALA A 85 4.55 2.25 -13.29
CA ALA A 85 5.98 1.98 -13.31
C ALA A 85 6.66 2.52 -12.03
N LEU A 86 7.59 1.75 -11.48
CA LEU A 86 8.43 2.22 -10.38
C LEU A 86 9.55 3.13 -10.92
N SER A 87 9.81 4.23 -10.22
CA SER A 87 11.00 5.03 -10.46
C SER A 87 12.24 4.28 -9.94
N SER A 88 13.26 4.13 -10.79
CA SER A 88 14.56 3.57 -10.39
C SER A 88 15.35 4.52 -9.50
N ASP A 89 15.22 5.81 -9.72
CA ASP A 89 16.00 6.86 -9.05
C ASP A 89 15.30 7.33 -7.76
N GLY A 90 13.99 7.06 -7.65
CA GLY A 90 13.16 7.55 -6.56
C GLY A 90 12.87 9.04 -6.67
N ALA A 91 12.76 9.70 -5.52
CA ALA A 91 12.57 11.15 -5.44
C ALA A 91 13.68 11.80 -4.60
N PHE A 92 13.88 13.10 -4.80
CA PHE A 92 14.86 13.92 -4.10
C PHE A 92 14.17 14.92 -3.15
N LEU A 93 14.94 15.47 -2.22
CA LEU A 93 14.45 16.49 -1.30
C LEU A 93 13.90 17.69 -2.07
N GLY A 94 12.65 18.05 -1.77
CA GLY A 94 11.95 19.16 -2.41
C GLY A 94 11.17 18.78 -3.67
N ASP A 95 11.27 17.54 -4.16
CA ASP A 95 10.52 17.10 -5.32
C ASP A 95 9.01 17.12 -5.05
N ASN A 96 8.24 17.54 -6.04
CA ASN A 96 6.79 17.48 -6.00
C ASN A 96 6.33 16.04 -6.12
N VAL A 97 5.41 15.64 -5.24
CA VAL A 97 4.82 14.31 -5.21
C VAL A 97 3.30 14.37 -5.06
N ILE A 98 2.64 13.35 -5.55
CA ILE A 98 1.19 13.14 -5.44
C ILE A 98 0.96 11.80 -4.73
N ALA A 99 0.28 11.84 -3.60
CA ALA A 99 -0.24 10.65 -2.95
C ALA A 99 -1.64 10.34 -3.49
N ALA A 100 -1.88 9.11 -3.91
CA ALA A 100 -3.15 8.67 -4.44
C ALA A 100 -3.68 7.47 -3.64
N GLY A 101 -5.02 7.40 -3.43
CA GLY A 101 -5.62 6.33 -2.66
C GLY A 101 -7.12 6.49 -2.44
N PHE A 102 -7.66 5.63 -1.57
CA PHE A 102 -9.09 5.56 -1.25
C PHE A 102 -9.33 5.78 0.25
N PRO A 103 -8.98 6.98 0.78
CA PRO A 103 -9.17 7.27 2.20
C PRO A 103 -10.65 7.26 2.56
N LEU A 104 -10.96 6.62 3.70
CA LEU A 104 -12.31 6.55 4.26
C LEU A 104 -13.34 5.97 3.27
N ALA A 105 -12.94 4.96 2.49
CA ALA A 105 -13.87 4.21 1.64
C ALA A 105 -15.05 3.68 2.47
N GLY A 106 -16.25 3.72 1.91
CA GLY A 106 -17.48 3.37 2.63
C GLY A 106 -18.03 4.45 3.59
N THR A 107 -17.23 5.48 3.94
CA THR A 107 -17.67 6.57 4.83
C THR A 107 -17.86 7.88 4.07
N LEU A 108 -16.89 8.28 3.25
CA LEU A 108 -16.99 9.53 2.47
C LEU A 108 -17.33 9.27 1.01
N SER A 109 -16.55 8.45 0.32
CA SER A 109 -16.73 8.15 -1.11
C SER A 109 -15.72 7.09 -1.54
N ASP A 110 -16.13 6.23 -2.46
CA ASP A 110 -15.30 5.16 -3.03
C ASP A 110 -14.47 5.63 -4.24
N ASN A 111 -14.48 6.94 -4.53
CA ASN A 111 -13.68 7.52 -5.61
C ASN A 111 -12.23 7.70 -5.18
N LEU A 112 -11.32 7.56 -6.15
CA LEU A 112 -9.90 7.88 -5.98
C LEU A 112 -9.74 9.34 -5.51
N LYS A 113 -8.92 9.53 -4.49
CA LYS A 113 -8.53 10.85 -3.99
C LYS A 113 -7.03 11.03 -4.16
N VAL A 114 -6.64 12.25 -4.49
CA VAL A 114 -5.23 12.63 -4.65
C VAL A 114 -4.92 13.84 -3.79
N THR A 115 -3.73 13.83 -3.20
CA THR A 115 -3.19 14.99 -2.48
C THR A 115 -1.78 15.27 -2.99
N ARG A 116 -1.41 16.54 -3.03
CA ARG A 116 -0.10 16.98 -3.51
C ARG A 116 0.72 17.53 -2.36
N GLY A 117 2.02 17.29 -2.41
CA GLY A 117 3.02 17.84 -1.51
C GLY A 117 4.42 17.72 -2.09
N ILE A 118 5.41 17.75 -1.20
CA ILE A 118 6.82 17.57 -1.54
C ILE A 118 7.46 16.49 -0.65
N VAL A 119 8.61 15.99 -1.09
CA VAL A 119 9.53 15.24 -0.21
C VAL A 119 10.18 16.22 0.74
N SER A 120 9.78 16.20 2.02
CA SER A 120 10.28 17.12 3.06
C SER A 120 11.49 16.57 3.83
N SER A 121 11.75 15.25 3.76
CA SER A 121 12.99 14.62 4.26
C SER A 121 13.29 13.34 3.50
N MET A 122 14.59 13.02 3.37
CA MET A 122 15.08 11.78 2.76
C MET A 122 15.11 10.60 3.73
N SER A 123 14.63 10.79 4.96
CA SER A 123 14.46 9.74 5.97
C SER A 123 13.13 9.89 6.69
N GLY A 124 12.57 8.75 7.10
CA GLY A 124 11.38 8.65 7.93
C GLY A 124 11.67 8.86 9.41
N MET A 125 10.73 8.39 10.25
CA MET A 125 10.83 8.49 11.71
C MET A 125 12.10 7.77 12.21
N GLU A 126 12.72 8.31 13.27
CA GLU A 126 13.93 7.76 13.91
C GLU A 126 15.10 7.49 12.92
N ASN A 127 15.19 8.33 11.88
CA ASN A 127 16.17 8.20 10.78
C ASN A 127 16.00 6.91 9.95
N ASN A 128 14.77 6.42 9.77
CA ASN A 128 14.50 5.32 8.87
C ASN A 128 14.82 5.73 7.42
N TYR A 129 15.95 5.27 6.89
CA TYR A 129 16.40 5.58 5.52
C TYR A 129 15.63 4.83 4.44
N SER A 130 14.79 3.86 4.81
CA SER A 130 13.87 3.17 3.88
C SER A 130 12.67 4.02 3.46
N GLU A 131 12.45 5.16 4.12
CA GLU A 131 11.29 6.01 3.92
C GLU A 131 11.66 7.43 3.52
N TYR A 132 10.72 8.11 2.87
CA TYR A 132 10.64 9.56 2.77
C TYR A 132 9.73 10.10 3.85
N GLN A 133 9.99 11.32 4.33
CA GLN A 133 8.96 12.16 4.93
C GLN A 133 8.37 13.05 3.85
N ILE A 134 7.04 13.19 3.83
CA ILE A 134 6.29 14.02 2.88
C ILE A 134 5.32 14.93 3.63
N ASP A 135 4.97 16.07 3.04
CA ASP A 135 3.96 16.99 3.56
C ASP A 135 2.60 16.86 2.86
N ALA A 136 2.50 16.02 1.81
CA ALA A 136 1.22 15.66 1.21
C ALA A 136 0.27 15.12 2.29
N ALA A 137 -0.96 15.62 2.32
CA ALA A 137 -1.95 15.18 3.29
C ALA A 137 -2.30 13.70 3.09
N VAL A 138 -2.14 12.91 4.15
CA VAL A 138 -2.43 11.47 4.15
C VAL A 138 -3.38 11.14 5.30
N GLN A 139 -4.35 10.29 5.03
CA GLN A 139 -5.33 9.81 5.99
C GLN A 139 -5.42 8.28 5.96
N SER A 140 -6.06 7.70 6.99
CA SER A 140 -6.39 6.28 7.00
C SER A 140 -7.10 5.88 5.71
N GLY A 141 -6.65 4.78 5.09
CA GLY A 141 -7.09 4.33 3.77
C GLY A 141 -6.16 4.74 2.61
N ASN A 142 -5.26 5.72 2.78
CA ASN A 142 -4.19 5.98 1.80
C ASN A 142 -3.01 5.01 1.94
N SER A 143 -2.88 4.29 3.07
CA SER A 143 -1.85 3.27 3.29
C SER A 143 -1.82 2.26 2.16
N GLY A 144 -0.63 2.00 1.62
CA GLY A 144 -0.41 1.09 0.50
C GLY A 144 -0.61 1.72 -0.88
N GLY A 145 -1.15 2.94 -0.94
CA GLY A 145 -1.31 3.69 -2.19
C GLY A 145 0.02 4.22 -2.73
N PRO A 146 0.09 4.53 -4.04
CA PRO A 146 1.30 5.04 -4.66
C PRO A 146 1.57 6.50 -4.30
N LEU A 147 2.85 6.80 -4.07
CA LEU A 147 3.39 8.15 -4.12
C LEU A 147 4.03 8.35 -5.51
N ILE A 148 3.55 9.33 -6.28
CA ILE A 148 3.83 9.46 -7.70
C ILE A 148 4.58 10.79 -7.96
N ASP A 149 5.59 10.74 -8.83
CA ASP A 149 6.33 11.92 -9.29
C ASP A 149 5.60 12.68 -10.41
N ALA A 150 6.19 13.79 -10.87
CA ALA A 150 5.64 14.60 -11.97
C ALA A 150 5.63 13.87 -13.32
N SER A 151 6.39 12.78 -13.47
CA SER A 151 6.46 11.96 -14.68
C SER A 151 5.45 10.80 -14.68
N GLY A 152 4.72 10.61 -13.56
CA GLY A 152 3.75 9.53 -13.41
C GLY A 152 4.36 8.22 -12.89
N ASN A 153 5.63 8.21 -12.46
CA ASN A 153 6.27 7.03 -11.89
C ASN A 153 6.06 6.97 -10.38
N VAL A 154 5.96 5.77 -9.85
CA VAL A 154 5.87 5.56 -8.40
C VAL A 154 7.25 5.74 -7.78
N VAL A 155 7.38 6.71 -6.90
CA VAL A 155 8.59 6.98 -6.10
C VAL A 155 8.51 6.40 -4.69
N GLY A 156 7.31 5.95 -4.26
CA GLY A 156 7.14 5.31 -2.95
C GLY A 156 5.75 4.75 -2.73
N VAL A 157 5.59 4.08 -1.59
CA VAL A 157 4.33 3.53 -1.09
C VAL A 157 3.94 4.29 0.17
N VAL A 158 2.78 4.93 0.16
CA VAL A 158 2.30 5.78 1.27
C VAL A 158 2.05 4.95 2.52
N VAL A 159 2.54 5.42 3.67
CA VAL A 159 2.29 4.85 4.99
C VAL A 159 1.53 5.87 5.84
N SER A 160 0.29 5.57 6.20
CA SER A 160 -0.56 6.47 7.00
C SER A 160 -0.57 6.15 8.50
N GLN A 161 0.30 5.25 8.94
CA GLN A 161 0.42 4.84 10.35
C GLN A 161 1.32 5.74 11.18
N LEU A 162 1.11 7.03 11.13
CA LEU A 162 1.64 7.85 12.22
C LEU A 162 0.73 7.65 13.42
N ASN A 163 1.22 6.96 14.44
CA ASN A 163 0.50 6.93 15.72
C ASN A 163 0.64 8.31 16.39
N LYS A 164 -0.09 9.31 15.82
CA LYS A 164 -0.11 10.70 16.31
C LYS A 164 -0.44 10.77 17.80
N TYR A 165 -1.23 9.79 18.29
CA TYR A 165 -1.57 9.67 19.70
C TYR A 165 -0.39 9.24 20.55
N ALA A 166 0.46 8.29 20.08
CA ALA A 166 1.65 7.88 20.81
C ALA A 166 2.68 9.02 20.88
N ILE A 167 2.85 9.77 19.80
CA ILE A 167 3.73 10.95 19.78
C ILE A 167 3.17 12.04 20.71
N LEU A 168 1.86 12.28 20.67
CA LEU A 168 1.20 13.24 21.56
C LEU A 168 1.39 12.87 23.03
N GLN A 169 1.21 11.59 23.39
CA GLN A 169 1.38 11.11 24.77
C GLN A 169 2.83 11.24 25.27
N GLN A 170 3.81 11.11 24.37
CA GLN A 170 5.23 11.20 24.75
C GLN A 170 5.79 12.61 24.70
N ARG A 171 5.28 13.47 23.82
CA ARG A 171 5.90 14.78 23.53
C ARG A 171 4.95 15.98 23.61
N GLU A 172 3.66 15.77 23.91
CA GLU A 172 2.62 16.80 23.96
C GLU A 172 2.49 17.64 22.66
N ILE A 173 2.96 17.10 21.53
CA ILE A 173 2.95 17.75 20.22
C ILE A 173 2.25 16.83 19.23
N ILE A 174 1.28 17.36 18.49
CA ILE A 174 0.69 16.70 17.32
C ILE A 174 1.47 17.19 16.09
N PRO A 175 2.24 16.35 15.41
CA PRO A 175 2.91 16.77 14.18
C PRO A 175 1.86 16.99 13.09
N GLU A 176 1.86 18.20 12.51
CA GLU A 176 1.06 18.54 11.35
C GLU A 176 1.89 18.36 10.08
N ASN A 177 1.25 17.88 9.00
CA ASN A 177 1.89 17.68 7.69
C ASN A 177 3.16 16.79 7.72
N VAL A 178 3.21 15.83 8.64
CA VAL A 178 4.26 14.82 8.71
C VAL A 178 3.65 13.49 8.37
N ASN A 179 3.98 12.97 7.20
CA ASN A 179 3.55 11.68 6.68
C ASN A 179 4.75 10.97 6.07
N PHE A 180 4.64 9.67 5.80
CA PHE A 180 5.76 8.87 5.33
C PHE A 180 5.39 8.05 4.09
N ALA A 181 6.42 7.65 3.35
CA ALA A 181 6.29 6.70 2.25
C ALA A 181 7.53 5.83 2.14
N VAL A 182 7.35 4.52 2.01
CA VAL A 182 8.43 3.56 1.72
C VAL A 182 8.97 3.86 0.32
N LYS A 183 10.27 3.96 0.18
CA LYS A 183 10.93 4.30 -1.11
C LYS A 183 10.72 3.23 -2.17
N SER A 184 10.56 3.65 -3.43
CA SER A 184 10.38 2.75 -4.58
C SER A 184 11.53 1.77 -4.77
N GLN A 185 12.77 2.13 -4.38
CA GLN A 185 13.92 1.23 -4.45
C GLN A 185 13.72 -0.02 -3.57
N ASN A 186 13.14 0.13 -2.36
CA ASN A 186 12.85 -1.01 -1.49
C ASN A 186 11.74 -1.88 -2.09
N VAL A 187 10.73 -1.26 -2.73
CA VAL A 187 9.69 -1.98 -3.46
C VAL A 187 10.31 -2.78 -4.62
N GLY A 188 11.19 -2.17 -5.41
CA GLY A 188 11.87 -2.84 -6.52
C GLY A 188 12.74 -4.02 -6.08
N VAL A 189 13.46 -3.88 -4.96
CA VAL A 189 14.22 -4.98 -4.35
C VAL A 189 13.29 -6.11 -3.91
N PHE A 190 12.17 -5.77 -3.27
CA PHE A 190 11.20 -6.76 -2.78
C PHE A 190 10.52 -7.51 -3.93
N LEU A 191 10.11 -6.82 -5.01
CA LEU A 191 9.57 -7.46 -6.22
C LEU A 191 10.60 -8.39 -6.86
N SER A 192 11.83 -7.91 -7.08
CA SER A 192 12.91 -8.69 -7.69
C SER A 192 13.27 -9.93 -6.87
N ALA A 193 13.26 -9.86 -5.55
CA ALA A 193 13.50 -11.00 -4.65
C ALA A 193 12.41 -12.08 -4.79
N ASN A 194 11.23 -11.73 -5.29
CA ASN A 194 10.10 -12.63 -5.53
C ASN A 194 9.89 -12.97 -7.01
N ASN A 195 10.85 -12.63 -7.88
CA ASN A 195 10.83 -12.88 -9.35
C ASN A 195 9.66 -12.18 -10.08
N ILE A 196 9.34 -10.96 -9.66
CA ILE A 196 8.27 -10.12 -10.21
C ILE A 196 8.87 -8.84 -10.79
#